data_51305d29b89353e3409900f79add985c
#
_entry.id   51305d29b89353e3409900f79add985c
#
_cell.length_a   1.000
_cell.length_b   1.000
_cell.length_c   1.000
_cell.angle_alpha   90.00
_cell.angle_beta   90.00
_cell.angle_gamma   90.00
#
_symmetry.space_group_name_H-M   'P 1'
#
loop_
_entity.id
_entity.type
_entity.pdbx_description
1 polymer ?
#
loop_
_entity_poly.entity_id
_entity_poly.type
_entity_poly.pdbx_seq_one_letter_code
_entity_poly.pdbx_strand_id
1 'polypeptide(L)'
;RYGGERSQAVTPDIFVARTRDGWAIELNSATLPRLLVNRAYYVELARGKQDRNSKAWLSDCLASANWLVKALDQRARTIVKVATELVKQQEAFFLHGVEHLRPLTLKAVADAIGMHESTVSRVTSNKYLSCDRGLFELKYFFTSAIQSADGGEAASAEAVKSHIRALIAGEGDEILSDDKLVELLNAKGFDIARRTVAKYREALGLGSSVQRRRQRAIGRAA
;
A
#
# COMPACT_ATOMS: atom_id res chain seq x y z
N ARG A 1 -35.91 -1.19 -0.51
CA ARG A 1 -35.06 -1.36 -1.71
C ARG A 1 -33.67 -0.86 -1.34
N TYR A 2 -32.75 -1.76 -0.99
CA TYR A 2 -31.37 -1.43 -0.78
C TYR A 2 -30.69 -1.46 -2.15
N GLY A 3 -30.63 -0.31 -2.82
CA GLY A 3 -29.78 -0.08 -4.00
C GLY A 3 -28.36 0.12 -3.52
N GLY A 4 -27.63 -0.96 -3.31
CA GLY A 4 -26.19 -0.85 -3.10
C GLY A 4 -25.55 -0.40 -4.41
N GLU A 5 -24.94 0.79 -4.42
CA GLU A 5 -24.02 1.16 -5.49
C GLU A 5 -22.99 0.04 -5.61
N ARG A 6 -22.85 -0.53 -6.80
CA ARG A 6 -21.81 -1.52 -7.06
C ARG A 6 -20.48 -0.83 -6.82
N SER A 7 -19.76 -1.25 -5.77
CA SER A 7 -18.40 -0.77 -5.54
C SER A 7 -17.60 -1.04 -6.81
N GLN A 8 -17.00 0.00 -7.37
CA GLN A 8 -16.12 -0.15 -8.53
C GLN A 8 -14.97 -1.07 -8.14
N ALA A 9 -14.75 -2.11 -8.93
CA ALA A 9 -13.62 -3.01 -8.74
C ALA A 9 -12.32 -2.21 -8.94
N VAL A 10 -11.45 -2.23 -7.93
CA VAL A 10 -10.15 -1.56 -8.01
C VAL A 10 -9.22 -2.40 -8.88
N THR A 11 -8.69 -1.81 -9.94
CA THR A 11 -7.69 -2.46 -10.81
C THR A 11 -6.30 -2.26 -10.20
N PRO A 12 -5.53 -3.33 -9.92
CA PRO A 12 -4.19 -3.20 -9.39
C PRO A 12 -3.24 -2.59 -10.42
N ASP A 13 -2.31 -1.77 -9.93
CA ASP A 13 -1.23 -1.19 -10.74
C ASP A 13 -0.01 -2.13 -10.83
N ILE A 14 0.17 -2.98 -9.83
CA ILE A 14 1.33 -3.85 -9.66
C ILE A 14 0.87 -5.25 -9.26
N PHE A 15 1.49 -6.26 -9.84
CA PHE A 15 1.35 -7.65 -9.43
C PHE A 15 2.64 -8.10 -8.76
N VAL A 16 2.51 -8.78 -7.61
CA VAL A 16 3.62 -9.39 -6.88
C VAL A 16 3.32 -10.86 -6.73
N ALA A 17 4.19 -11.69 -7.26
CA ALA A 17 4.07 -13.14 -7.19
C ALA A 17 5.37 -13.76 -6.65
N ARG A 18 5.24 -14.85 -5.89
CA ARG A 18 6.39 -15.62 -5.41
C ARG A 18 6.94 -16.46 -6.54
N THR A 19 8.25 -16.43 -6.72
CA THR A 19 8.99 -17.28 -7.66
C THR A 19 9.92 -18.22 -6.93
N ARG A 20 10.60 -19.13 -7.64
CA ARG A 20 11.61 -20.04 -7.04
C ARG A 20 12.80 -19.28 -6.48
N ASP A 21 13.17 -18.17 -7.11
CA ASP A 21 14.37 -17.39 -6.81
C ASP A 21 14.06 -16.06 -6.08
N GLY A 22 12.80 -15.87 -5.60
CA GLY A 22 12.40 -14.65 -4.89
C GLY A 22 11.03 -14.13 -5.29
N TRP A 23 10.93 -12.86 -5.66
CA TRP A 23 9.69 -12.17 -5.97
C TRP A 23 9.69 -11.62 -7.40
N ALA A 24 8.68 -11.95 -8.18
CA ALA A 24 8.39 -11.30 -9.45
C ALA A 24 7.49 -10.09 -9.20
N ILE A 25 7.89 -8.94 -9.72
CA ILE A 25 7.15 -7.67 -9.59
C ILE A 25 6.88 -7.16 -10.99
N GLU A 26 5.61 -7.15 -11.37
CA GLU A 26 5.17 -6.77 -12.70
C GLU A 26 4.21 -5.58 -12.64
N LEU A 27 4.42 -4.63 -13.55
CA LEU A 27 3.53 -3.48 -13.69
C LEU A 27 2.34 -3.86 -14.57
N ASN A 28 1.14 -3.50 -14.14
CA ASN A 28 -0.05 -3.69 -14.96
C ASN A 28 -0.05 -2.73 -16.15
N SER A 29 0.17 -3.27 -17.34
CA SER A 29 0.21 -2.49 -18.57
C SER A 29 -1.14 -1.83 -18.93
N ALA A 30 -2.25 -2.30 -18.35
CA ALA A 30 -3.58 -1.73 -18.59
C ALA A 30 -3.79 -0.40 -17.84
N THR A 31 -3.05 -0.15 -16.75
CA THR A 31 -3.17 1.08 -15.95
C THR A 31 -2.26 2.21 -16.39
N LEU A 32 -1.26 1.93 -17.24
CA LEU A 32 -0.36 2.92 -17.80
C LEU A 32 -0.58 3.05 -19.30
N PRO A 33 -0.88 4.27 -19.80
CA PRO A 33 -1.05 4.48 -21.24
C PRO A 33 0.25 4.22 -21.97
N ARG A 34 0.17 3.42 -23.05
CA ARG A 34 1.26 3.24 -24.00
C ARG A 34 1.13 4.28 -25.11
N LEU A 35 2.13 5.11 -25.25
CA LEU A 35 2.19 6.11 -26.30
C LEU A 35 3.25 5.73 -27.35
N LEU A 36 2.86 5.84 -28.59
CA LEU A 36 3.75 5.68 -29.73
C LEU A 36 3.79 6.98 -30.51
N VAL A 37 4.99 7.46 -30.79
CA VAL A 37 5.18 8.61 -31.69
C VAL A 37 5.27 8.10 -33.12
N ASN A 38 4.32 8.50 -33.97
CA ASN A 38 4.34 8.16 -35.39
C ASN A 38 5.38 8.99 -36.13
N ARG A 39 6.61 8.50 -36.17
CA ARG A 39 7.73 9.18 -36.83
C ARG A 39 7.58 9.20 -38.35
N ALA A 40 6.91 8.21 -38.97
CA ALA A 40 6.68 8.19 -40.40
C ALA A 40 5.79 9.36 -40.81
N TYR A 41 4.69 9.59 -40.07
CA TYR A 41 3.82 10.74 -40.28
C TYR A 41 4.54 12.08 -40.07
N TYR A 42 5.39 12.18 -39.06
CA TYR A 42 6.22 13.38 -38.87
C TYR A 42 7.12 13.66 -40.08
N VAL A 43 7.80 12.62 -40.61
CA VAL A 43 8.68 12.77 -41.78
C VAL A 43 7.89 13.19 -43.03
N GLU A 44 6.71 12.61 -43.23
CA GLU A 44 5.81 12.96 -44.36
C GLU A 44 5.40 14.44 -44.27
N LEU A 45 4.95 14.89 -43.11
CA LEU A 45 4.62 16.30 -42.91
C LEU A 45 5.84 17.21 -43.09
N ALA A 46 7.02 16.82 -42.61
CA ALA A 46 8.24 17.62 -42.73
C ALA A 46 8.77 17.76 -44.16
N ARG A 47 8.41 16.84 -45.07
CA ARG A 47 8.77 16.91 -46.49
C ARG A 47 7.92 17.90 -47.31
N GLY A 48 6.75 18.27 -46.80
CA GLY A 48 5.86 19.22 -47.47
C GLY A 48 6.47 20.64 -47.53
N LYS A 49 5.96 21.46 -48.49
CA LYS A 49 6.30 22.90 -48.54
C LYS A 49 5.68 23.56 -47.33
N GLN A 50 6.49 23.87 -46.31
CA GLN A 50 6.07 24.52 -45.09
C GLN A 50 6.82 25.85 -44.92
N ASP A 51 6.12 26.83 -44.37
CA ASP A 51 6.73 28.05 -43.88
C ASP A 51 7.58 27.82 -42.62
N ARG A 52 8.36 28.82 -42.25
CA ARG A 52 9.27 28.72 -41.07
C ARG A 52 8.51 28.47 -39.77
N ASN A 53 7.31 29.05 -39.60
CA ASN A 53 6.51 28.94 -38.39
C ASN A 53 5.93 27.53 -38.26
N SER A 54 5.41 26.95 -39.35
CA SER A 54 4.88 25.57 -39.38
C SER A 54 5.95 24.54 -39.06
N LYS A 55 7.19 24.73 -39.57
CA LYS A 55 8.33 23.85 -39.24
C LYS A 55 8.70 23.92 -37.77
N ALA A 56 8.75 25.11 -37.20
CA ALA A 56 9.05 25.29 -35.77
C ALA A 56 7.97 24.60 -34.92
N TRP A 57 6.70 24.86 -35.19
CA TRP A 57 5.57 24.23 -34.50
C TRP A 57 5.61 22.70 -34.57
N LEU A 58 5.88 22.12 -35.73
CA LEU A 58 5.97 20.68 -35.90
C LEU A 58 7.13 20.08 -35.09
N SER A 59 8.26 20.76 -35.04
CA SER A 59 9.41 20.40 -34.20
C SER A 59 9.06 20.39 -32.71
N ASP A 60 8.36 21.42 -32.23
CA ASP A 60 7.94 21.54 -30.86
C ASP A 60 6.92 20.45 -30.46
N CYS A 61 5.99 20.12 -31.37
CA CYS A 61 5.07 19.01 -31.18
C CYS A 61 5.81 17.66 -31.03
N LEU A 62 6.82 17.40 -31.88
CA LEU A 62 7.64 16.19 -31.78
C LEU A 62 8.45 16.15 -30.48
N ALA A 63 9.03 17.28 -30.09
CA ALA A 63 9.78 17.40 -28.82
C ALA A 63 8.87 17.09 -27.63
N SER A 64 7.68 17.68 -27.59
CA SER A 64 6.67 17.46 -26.56
C SER A 64 6.20 16.00 -26.50
N ALA A 65 5.93 15.38 -27.65
CA ALA A 65 5.55 13.98 -27.74
C ALA A 65 6.66 13.04 -27.23
N ASN A 66 7.90 13.27 -27.62
CA ASN A 66 9.05 12.50 -27.13
C ASN A 66 9.28 12.69 -25.64
N TRP A 67 9.10 13.91 -25.14
CA TRP A 67 9.19 14.18 -23.70
C TRP A 67 8.12 13.38 -22.92
N LEU A 68 6.87 13.38 -23.39
CA LEU A 68 5.78 12.66 -22.75
C LEU A 68 6.04 11.15 -22.71
N VAL A 69 6.51 10.55 -23.80
CA VAL A 69 6.89 9.12 -23.84
C VAL A 69 7.97 8.81 -22.80
N LYS A 70 9.04 9.64 -22.75
CA LYS A 70 10.10 9.48 -21.75
C LYS A 70 9.59 9.65 -20.32
N ALA A 71 8.71 10.61 -20.06
CA ALA A 71 8.14 10.85 -18.74
C ALA A 71 7.29 9.66 -18.25
N LEU A 72 6.50 9.04 -19.14
CA LEU A 72 5.72 7.84 -18.82
C LEU A 72 6.62 6.63 -18.55
N ASP A 73 7.66 6.42 -19.35
CA ASP A 73 8.63 5.34 -19.13
C ASP A 73 9.37 5.53 -17.80
N GLN A 74 9.81 6.75 -17.51
CA GLN A 74 10.44 7.07 -16.21
C GLN A 74 9.49 6.85 -15.04
N ARG A 75 8.22 7.21 -15.18
CA ARG A 75 7.19 6.95 -14.17
C ARG A 75 7.02 5.44 -13.93
N ALA A 76 6.92 4.65 -15.00
CA ALA A 76 6.83 3.20 -14.92
C ALA A 76 8.02 2.59 -14.15
N ARG A 77 9.23 2.96 -14.52
CA ARG A 77 10.46 2.52 -13.84
C ARG A 77 10.49 2.91 -12.38
N THR A 78 10.03 4.12 -12.05
CA THR A 78 10.00 4.59 -10.66
C THR A 78 9.01 3.77 -9.82
N ILE A 79 7.82 3.47 -10.36
CA ILE A 79 6.82 2.63 -9.67
C ILE A 79 7.41 1.25 -9.38
N VAL A 80 8.06 0.61 -10.37
CA VAL A 80 8.69 -0.71 -10.19
C VAL A 80 9.81 -0.65 -9.15
N LYS A 81 10.68 0.37 -9.20
CA LYS A 81 11.76 0.53 -8.19
C LYS A 81 11.21 0.64 -6.77
N VAL A 82 10.20 1.47 -6.57
CA VAL A 82 9.56 1.64 -5.25
C VAL A 82 8.92 0.34 -4.79
N ALA A 83 8.19 -0.35 -5.66
CA ALA A 83 7.55 -1.62 -5.34
C ALA A 83 8.58 -2.72 -5.02
N THR A 84 9.68 -2.79 -5.76
CA THR A 84 10.74 -3.77 -5.52
C THR A 84 11.38 -3.56 -4.15
N GLU A 85 11.72 -2.32 -3.80
CA GLU A 85 12.31 -2.04 -2.49
C GLU A 85 11.30 -2.29 -1.35
N LEU A 86 10.02 -1.94 -1.56
CA LEU A 86 8.95 -2.20 -0.60
C LEU A 86 8.78 -3.72 -0.35
N VAL A 87 8.72 -4.54 -1.40
CA VAL A 87 8.59 -6.00 -1.28
C VAL A 87 9.80 -6.58 -0.55
N LYS A 88 11.01 -6.11 -0.84
CA LYS A 88 12.25 -6.53 -0.17
C LYS A 88 12.20 -6.21 1.32
N GLN A 89 11.79 -5.01 1.72
CA GLN A 89 11.74 -4.60 3.12
C GLN A 89 10.58 -5.25 3.89
N GLN A 90 9.50 -5.59 3.19
CA GLN A 90 8.30 -6.22 3.75
C GLN A 90 8.17 -7.72 3.44
N GLU A 91 9.27 -8.39 3.14
CA GLU A 91 9.26 -9.80 2.76
C GLU A 91 8.54 -10.68 3.79
N ALA A 92 8.75 -10.42 5.08
CA ALA A 92 8.07 -11.14 6.15
C ALA A 92 6.54 -11.03 6.09
N PHE A 93 6.00 -9.86 5.68
CA PHE A 93 4.58 -9.70 5.43
C PHE A 93 4.09 -10.59 4.28
N PHE A 94 4.80 -10.62 3.16
CA PHE A 94 4.40 -11.41 2.00
C PHE A 94 4.46 -12.92 2.29
N LEU A 95 5.39 -13.36 3.14
CA LEU A 95 5.53 -14.75 3.54
C LEU A 95 4.54 -15.17 4.64
N HIS A 96 4.39 -14.37 5.69
CA HIS A 96 3.71 -14.76 6.93
C HIS A 96 2.43 -13.95 7.24
N GLY A 97 2.23 -12.80 6.61
CA GLY A 97 1.02 -11.99 6.78
C GLY A 97 1.19 -10.74 7.61
N VAL A 98 0.05 -10.10 7.91
CA VAL A 98 -0.04 -8.77 8.53
C VAL A 98 0.69 -8.68 9.88
N GLU A 99 0.71 -9.77 10.63
CA GLU A 99 1.40 -9.83 11.95
C GLU A 99 2.90 -9.59 11.84
N HIS A 100 3.49 -9.85 10.66
CA HIS A 100 4.91 -9.67 10.36
C HIS A 100 5.19 -8.40 9.55
N LEU A 101 4.22 -7.49 9.46
CA LEU A 101 4.42 -6.21 8.80
C LEU A 101 5.37 -5.36 9.64
N ARG A 102 6.51 -4.96 9.05
CA ARG A 102 7.52 -4.13 9.70
C ARG A 102 7.19 -2.64 9.56
N PRO A 103 7.54 -1.80 10.53
CA PRO A 103 7.46 -0.36 10.38
C PRO A 103 8.33 0.09 9.21
N LEU A 104 7.78 0.91 8.32
CA LEU A 104 8.50 1.41 7.15
C LEU A 104 8.14 2.87 6.92
N THR A 105 9.15 3.70 6.70
CA THR A 105 8.97 5.11 6.38
C THR A 105 9.21 5.38 4.90
N LEU A 106 8.56 6.40 4.36
CA LEU A 106 8.80 6.86 3.00
C LEU A 106 10.28 7.23 2.78
N LYS A 107 10.91 7.83 3.80
CA LYS A 107 12.31 8.22 3.78
C LYS A 107 13.23 6.99 3.64
N ALA A 108 12.99 5.92 4.40
CA ALA A 108 13.81 4.71 4.32
C ALA A 108 13.81 4.10 2.91
N VAL A 109 12.65 4.03 2.27
CA VAL A 109 12.54 3.57 0.87
C VAL A 109 13.22 4.56 -0.08
N ALA A 110 13.01 5.87 0.10
CA ALA A 110 13.60 6.90 -0.74
C ALA A 110 15.14 6.85 -0.72
N ASP A 111 15.72 6.76 0.47
CA ASP A 111 17.18 6.65 0.67
C ASP A 111 17.73 5.38 0.01
N ALA A 112 17.05 4.22 0.16
CA ALA A 112 17.47 2.96 -0.43
C ALA A 112 17.49 2.96 -1.96
N ILE A 113 16.55 3.69 -2.60
CA ILE A 113 16.49 3.76 -4.08
C ILE A 113 17.12 5.02 -4.67
N GLY A 114 17.73 5.88 -3.84
CA GLY A 114 18.38 7.12 -4.27
C GLY A 114 17.40 8.15 -4.85
N MET A 115 16.24 8.31 -4.24
CA MET A 115 15.19 9.25 -4.65
C MET A 115 14.76 10.16 -3.51
N HIS A 116 14.05 11.26 -3.83
CA HIS A 116 13.47 12.13 -2.81
C HIS A 116 12.19 11.51 -2.23
N GLU A 117 11.95 11.69 -0.93
CA GLU A 117 10.77 11.19 -0.21
C GLU A 117 9.45 11.60 -0.86
N SER A 118 9.36 12.86 -1.33
CA SER A 118 8.16 13.35 -2.03
C SER A 118 7.86 12.59 -3.32
N THR A 119 8.88 12.05 -4.00
CA THR A 119 8.70 11.21 -5.19
C THR A 119 8.07 9.88 -4.80
N VAL A 120 8.59 9.23 -3.75
CA VAL A 120 8.01 7.97 -3.22
C VAL A 120 6.58 8.20 -2.76
N SER A 121 6.30 9.27 -2.02
CA SER A 121 4.96 9.62 -1.57
C SER A 121 3.95 9.77 -2.72
N ARG A 122 4.32 10.48 -3.80
CA ARG A 122 3.47 10.67 -4.99
C ARG A 122 3.25 9.38 -5.76
N VAL A 123 4.27 8.54 -5.84
CA VAL A 123 4.20 7.25 -6.55
C VAL A 123 3.33 6.24 -5.82
N THR A 124 3.30 6.27 -4.49
CA THR A 124 2.55 5.32 -3.66
C THR A 124 1.09 5.73 -3.41
N SER A 125 0.73 6.99 -3.66
CA SER A 125 -0.63 7.48 -3.47
C SER A 125 -1.57 6.94 -4.55
N ASN A 126 -2.72 6.39 -4.15
CA ASN A 126 -3.74 5.80 -5.03
C ASN A 126 -3.15 4.75 -6.01
N LYS A 127 -2.19 3.97 -5.54
CA LYS A 127 -1.59 2.87 -6.27
C LYS A 127 -1.79 1.57 -5.51
N TYR A 128 -2.25 0.54 -6.21
CA TYR A 128 -2.63 -0.74 -5.63
C TYR A 128 -1.71 -1.85 -6.10
N LEU A 129 -1.37 -2.71 -5.16
CA LEU A 129 -0.57 -3.91 -5.35
C LEU A 129 -1.45 -5.13 -5.12
N SER A 130 -1.44 -6.09 -6.04
CA SER A 130 -2.08 -7.39 -5.90
C SER A 130 -1.03 -8.46 -5.63
N CYS A 131 -1.29 -9.28 -4.61
CA CYS A 131 -0.46 -10.44 -4.26
C CYS A 131 -1.35 -11.59 -3.78
N ASP A 132 -0.77 -12.74 -3.45
CA ASP A 132 -1.49 -13.93 -2.96
C ASP A 132 -2.33 -13.66 -1.69
N ARG A 133 -1.99 -12.61 -0.93
CA ARG A 133 -2.71 -12.20 0.28
C ARG A 133 -3.86 -11.23 0.03
N GLY A 134 -4.02 -10.77 -1.19
CA GLY A 134 -5.07 -9.85 -1.60
C GLY A 134 -4.56 -8.55 -2.23
N LEU A 135 -5.44 -7.56 -2.28
CA LEU A 135 -5.20 -6.24 -2.86
C LEU A 135 -4.90 -5.23 -1.75
N PHE A 136 -3.78 -4.53 -1.87
CA PHE A 136 -3.34 -3.53 -0.90
C PHE A 136 -2.97 -2.22 -1.60
N GLU A 137 -3.32 -1.09 -1.02
CA GLU A 137 -2.74 0.19 -1.43
C GLU A 137 -1.25 0.21 -1.05
N LEU A 138 -0.36 0.71 -1.92
CA LEU A 138 1.07 0.83 -1.59
C LEU A 138 1.32 1.64 -0.31
N LYS A 139 0.46 2.61 -0.03
CA LYS A 139 0.52 3.42 1.17
C LYS A 139 0.30 2.62 2.46
N TYR A 140 -0.42 1.51 2.40
CA TYR A 140 -0.67 0.61 3.54
C TYR A 140 0.62 0.10 4.20
N PHE A 141 1.69 -0.06 3.43
CA PHE A 141 2.97 -0.59 3.92
C PHE A 141 3.81 0.45 4.69
N PHE A 142 3.45 1.73 4.63
CA PHE A 142 4.13 2.79 5.36
C PHE A 142 3.43 3.04 6.68
N THR A 143 3.90 2.35 7.71
CA THR A 143 3.30 2.36 9.04
C THR A 143 4.27 2.88 10.08
N SER A 144 3.73 3.54 11.12
CA SER A 144 4.52 3.99 12.26
C SER A 144 5.01 2.81 13.10
N ALA A 145 6.20 2.99 13.68
CA ALA A 145 6.79 2.06 14.62
C ALA A 145 6.12 2.13 15.98
N ILE A 146 5.90 0.97 16.60
CA ILE A 146 5.60 0.82 18.03
C ILE A 146 6.81 0.13 18.64
N GLN A 147 7.31 0.67 19.74
CA GLN A 147 8.49 0.12 20.41
C GLN A 147 8.21 -1.29 20.93
N SER A 148 9.24 -2.14 20.91
CA SER A 148 9.20 -3.43 21.58
C SER A 148 9.54 -3.25 23.06
N ALA A 149 8.83 -3.95 23.94
CA ALA A 149 9.08 -3.95 25.38
C ALA A 149 10.48 -4.50 25.73
N ASP A 150 11.00 -5.41 24.94
CA ASP A 150 12.26 -6.14 25.19
C ASP A 150 13.44 -5.60 24.37
N GLY A 151 13.33 -4.40 23.76
CA GLY A 151 14.38 -3.85 22.89
C GLY A 151 14.54 -4.60 21.55
N GLY A 152 13.60 -5.46 21.20
CA GLY A 152 13.53 -6.18 19.92
C GLY A 152 13.10 -5.30 18.74
N GLU A 153 12.86 -5.93 17.57
CA GLU A 153 12.38 -5.21 16.39
C GLU A 153 11.06 -4.48 16.66
N ALA A 154 10.99 -3.21 16.28
CA ALA A 154 9.78 -2.43 16.39
C ALA A 154 8.65 -3.03 15.56
N ALA A 155 7.45 -3.12 16.12
CA ALA A 155 6.28 -3.64 15.42
C ALA A 155 5.51 -2.51 14.69
N SER A 156 4.82 -2.86 13.63
CA SER A 156 3.96 -1.92 12.94
C SER A 156 2.61 -1.75 13.66
N ALA A 157 2.01 -0.57 13.53
CA ALA A 157 0.67 -0.32 14.08
C ALA A 157 -0.38 -1.31 13.53
N GLU A 158 -0.24 -1.73 12.28
CA GLU A 158 -1.16 -2.69 11.64
C GLU A 158 -0.97 -4.11 12.19
N ALA A 159 0.27 -4.53 12.49
CA ALA A 159 0.53 -5.81 13.15
C ALA A 159 -0.14 -5.87 14.53
N VAL A 160 -0.01 -4.80 15.33
CA VAL A 160 -0.67 -4.72 16.64
C VAL A 160 -2.19 -4.72 16.51
N LYS A 161 -2.77 -4.02 15.54
CA LYS A 161 -4.21 -4.06 15.26
C LYS A 161 -4.66 -5.48 14.88
N SER A 162 -3.86 -6.23 14.11
CA SER A 162 -4.16 -7.62 13.77
C SER A 162 -4.20 -8.50 15.03
N HIS A 163 -3.22 -8.35 15.93
CA HIS A 163 -3.22 -9.06 17.21
C HIS A 163 -4.42 -8.71 18.09
N ILE A 164 -4.80 -7.42 18.19
CA ILE A 164 -6.00 -7.00 18.94
C ILE A 164 -7.26 -7.66 18.35
N ARG A 165 -7.38 -7.69 17.01
CA ARG A 165 -8.51 -8.35 16.33
C ARG A 165 -8.55 -9.84 16.63
N ALA A 166 -7.41 -10.53 16.56
CA ALA A 166 -7.30 -11.96 16.85
C ALA A 166 -7.65 -12.28 18.31
N LEU A 167 -7.15 -11.49 19.25
CA LEU A 167 -7.46 -11.66 20.68
C LEU A 167 -8.95 -11.48 20.97
N ILE A 168 -9.59 -10.45 20.40
CA ILE A 168 -11.02 -10.21 20.57
C ILE A 168 -11.87 -11.26 19.84
N ALA A 169 -11.44 -11.71 18.66
CA ALA A 169 -12.14 -12.81 17.96
C ALA A 169 -12.06 -14.14 18.70
N GLY A 170 -10.96 -14.37 19.41
CA GLY A 170 -10.75 -15.54 20.27
C GLY A 170 -11.33 -15.45 21.68
N GLU A 171 -12.05 -14.37 22.01
CA GLU A 171 -12.72 -14.22 23.32
C GLU A 171 -13.70 -15.37 23.57
N GLY A 172 -13.46 -16.12 24.64
CA GLY A 172 -14.39 -17.13 25.17
C GLY A 172 -15.55 -16.48 25.92
N ASP A 173 -15.96 -17.10 27.03
CA ASP A 173 -17.03 -16.53 27.88
C ASP A 173 -16.60 -15.26 28.61
N GLU A 174 -15.31 -15.11 28.88
CA GLU A 174 -14.75 -13.92 29.50
C GLU A 174 -14.36 -12.87 28.42
N ILE A 175 -15.01 -11.71 28.50
CA ILE A 175 -14.74 -10.60 27.58
C ILE A 175 -13.53 -9.80 28.05
N LEU A 176 -12.52 -9.68 27.20
CA LEU A 176 -11.27 -9.00 27.51
C LEU A 176 -11.48 -7.49 27.68
N SER A 177 -10.98 -6.92 28.77
CA SER A 177 -10.91 -5.47 28.96
C SER A 177 -9.71 -4.89 28.18
N ASP A 178 -9.70 -3.55 27.97
CA ASP A 178 -8.56 -2.89 27.33
C ASP A 178 -7.26 -3.08 28.17
N ASP A 179 -7.38 -3.18 29.51
CA ASP A 179 -6.23 -3.48 30.39
C ASP A 179 -5.71 -4.91 30.17
N LYS A 180 -6.63 -5.87 30.04
CA LYS A 180 -6.23 -7.26 29.76
C LYS A 180 -5.62 -7.43 28.37
N LEU A 181 -6.11 -6.67 27.37
CA LEU A 181 -5.49 -6.62 26.05
C LEU A 181 -4.06 -6.06 26.12
N VAL A 182 -3.80 -5.03 26.95
CA VAL A 182 -2.44 -4.51 27.17
C VAL A 182 -1.53 -5.58 27.77
N GLU A 183 -1.97 -6.29 28.82
CA GLU A 183 -1.19 -7.37 29.42
C GLU A 183 -0.82 -8.45 28.40
N LEU A 184 -1.79 -8.90 27.59
CA LEU A 184 -1.58 -9.94 26.58
C LEU A 184 -0.67 -9.46 25.44
N LEU A 185 -0.75 -8.18 25.05
CA LEU A 185 0.14 -7.59 24.05
C LEU A 185 1.55 -7.42 24.59
N ASN A 186 1.69 -6.96 25.84
CA ASN A 186 3.00 -6.85 26.50
C ASN A 186 3.67 -8.23 26.64
N ALA A 187 2.90 -9.28 26.97
CA ALA A 187 3.41 -10.66 27.01
C ALA A 187 3.89 -11.17 25.63
N LYS A 188 3.40 -10.57 24.53
CA LYS A 188 3.86 -10.81 23.16
C LYS A 188 5.01 -9.86 22.74
N GLY A 189 5.53 -9.03 23.65
CA GLY A 189 6.64 -8.14 23.38
C GLY A 189 6.27 -6.76 22.83
N PHE A 190 4.99 -6.36 22.84
CA PHE A 190 4.57 -5.04 22.38
C PHE A 190 4.42 -4.07 23.57
N ASP A 191 5.26 -3.04 23.63
CA ASP A 191 5.09 -1.96 24.63
C ASP A 191 4.02 -0.97 24.16
N ILE A 192 2.82 -1.13 24.70
CA ILE A 192 1.66 -0.34 24.25
C ILE A 192 0.80 0.12 25.41
N ALA A 193 0.49 1.42 25.42
CA ALA A 193 -0.36 2.01 26.45
C ALA A 193 -1.85 1.68 26.21
N ARG A 194 -2.63 1.56 27.29
CA ARG A 194 -4.08 1.34 27.26
C ARG A 194 -4.84 2.28 26.32
N ARG A 195 -4.48 3.58 26.30
CA ARG A 195 -5.12 4.57 25.40
C ARG A 195 -4.92 4.23 23.93
N THR A 196 -3.74 3.70 23.58
CA THR A 196 -3.43 3.30 22.21
C THR A 196 -4.17 2.04 21.83
N VAL A 197 -4.31 1.06 22.75
CA VAL A 197 -5.13 -0.14 22.53
C VAL A 197 -6.59 0.23 22.31
N ALA A 198 -7.15 1.12 23.13
CA ALA A 198 -8.52 1.61 22.93
C ALA A 198 -8.71 2.29 21.58
N LYS A 199 -7.79 3.18 21.18
CA LYS A 199 -7.79 3.85 19.87
C LYS A 199 -7.75 2.84 18.72
N TYR A 200 -6.91 1.81 18.78
CA TYR A 200 -6.80 0.80 17.74
C TYR A 200 -8.04 -0.10 17.68
N ARG A 201 -8.58 -0.49 18.83
CA ARG A 201 -9.84 -1.25 18.90
C ARG A 201 -10.99 -0.47 18.25
N GLU A 202 -11.12 0.82 18.55
CA GLU A 202 -12.13 1.70 17.95
C GLU A 202 -11.92 1.87 16.45
N ALA A 203 -10.69 2.06 15.99
CA ALA A 203 -10.37 2.12 14.57
C ALA A 203 -10.71 0.82 13.81
N LEU A 204 -10.73 -0.33 14.51
CA LEU A 204 -11.18 -1.62 13.98
C LEU A 204 -12.70 -1.79 14.01
N GLY A 205 -13.47 -0.81 14.52
CA GLY A 205 -14.92 -0.91 14.71
C GLY A 205 -15.34 -1.86 15.83
N LEU A 206 -14.41 -2.26 16.71
CA LEU A 206 -14.68 -3.20 17.79
C LEU A 206 -15.20 -2.42 19.03
N GLY A 207 -16.33 -2.81 19.55
CA GLY A 207 -16.96 -2.19 20.72
C GLY A 207 -16.11 -2.35 21.98
N SER A 208 -16.35 -1.48 22.99
CA SER A 208 -15.76 -1.63 24.32
C SER A 208 -16.17 -2.95 24.97
N SER A 209 -15.45 -3.40 26.03
CA SER A 209 -15.80 -4.63 26.76
C SER A 209 -17.26 -4.61 27.26
N VAL A 210 -17.75 -3.43 27.68
CA VAL A 210 -19.14 -3.25 28.11
C VAL A 210 -20.12 -3.43 26.94
N GLN A 211 -19.82 -2.83 25.78
CA GLN A 211 -20.64 -2.96 24.58
C GLN A 211 -20.66 -4.42 24.09
N ARG A 212 -19.54 -5.10 24.04
CA ARG A 212 -19.44 -6.51 23.62
C ARG A 212 -20.21 -7.44 24.58
N ARG A 213 -20.17 -7.17 25.91
CA ARG A 213 -21.01 -7.91 26.89
C ARG A 213 -22.50 -7.75 26.60
N ARG A 214 -22.96 -6.53 26.34
CA ARG A 214 -24.36 -6.25 26.01
C ARG A 214 -24.79 -6.97 24.72
N GLN A 215 -23.96 -6.89 23.67
CA GLN A 215 -24.24 -7.56 22.41
C GLN A 215 -24.38 -9.08 22.56
N ARG A 216 -23.47 -9.72 23.34
CA ARG A 216 -23.57 -11.16 23.63
C ARG A 216 -24.80 -11.53 24.45
N ALA A 217 -25.17 -10.70 25.44
CA ALA A 217 -26.35 -10.94 26.24
C ALA A 217 -27.63 -10.91 25.39
N ILE A 218 -27.72 -9.98 24.42
CA ILE A 218 -28.82 -9.91 23.46
C ILE A 218 -28.82 -11.11 22.51
N GLY A 219 -27.67 -11.51 21.97
CA GLY A 219 -27.57 -12.67 21.07
C GLY A 219 -27.79 -14.03 21.74
N ARG A 220 -27.74 -14.12 23.08
CA ARG A 220 -28.10 -15.34 23.84
C ARG A 220 -29.59 -15.39 24.22
N ALA A 221 -30.26 -14.25 24.12
CA ALA A 221 -31.68 -14.13 24.45
C ALA A 221 -32.62 -14.22 23.22
N ALA A 222 -32.06 -14.24 22.01
CA ALA A 222 -32.75 -14.42 20.72
C ALA A 222 -32.54 -15.85 20.19
#